data_98bd1a44cc777ea965b73db68307fcc3
#
_entry.id   98bd1a44cc777ea965b73db68307fcc3
#
_cell.length_a   1.000
_cell.length_b   1.000
_cell.length_c   1.000
_cell.angle_alpha   90.00
_cell.angle_beta   90.00
_cell.angle_gamma   90.00
#
_symmetry.space_group_name_H-M   'P 1'
#
loop_
_entity.id
_entity.type
_entity.pdbx_description
1 polymer ?
#
loop_
_entity_poly.entity_id
_entity_poly.type
_entity_poly.pdbx_seq_one_letter_code
_entity_poly.pdbx_strand_id
1 'polypeptide(L)'
;MKALVVDAEWKPRRNYPISEGEKTKRRAIIGSQVWKNITFEIKDVPTQNLHDDEVLVKVKTCGVCGSDTHLYETDEEGYIIFSGLTKLPCIIGHEFSGIVEKIGSNVKTLTRGDMVAVESIMWCGKCLPCRSGFPNQCEDIELMGLSTNGAFAEYVAVNERYCWKINDLTNIYTGEEVFDFGALIEPVGCAYNGIFIAGKGFNPGATVVIYGAGPIGLGAIALSRISGASQIIAFDVIDERVKIAKEMGADHAFNTNTLGKGCNPSDKVMELTRGRGADIQVEAAGAAPMTIPQMEKAMAFNGEIIYLGRAAASTLVHLDNLVSGANKIIGARGHSGYGIFPSIIKLIAAGKLHLEKMITARYPFESVLDAIKASSKRSDAKILVKM
;
A
#
# COMPACT_ATOMS: atom_id res chain seq x y z
N MET A 1 -7.70 -11.71 -23.75
CA MET A 1 -7.56 -12.02 -22.32
C MET A 1 -8.70 -11.36 -21.54
N LYS A 2 -9.20 -12.01 -20.50
CA LYS A 2 -10.17 -11.39 -19.60
C LYS A 2 -9.50 -10.36 -18.68
N ALA A 3 -10.17 -9.22 -18.48
CA ALA A 3 -9.67 -8.15 -17.61
C ALA A 3 -10.82 -7.33 -17.00
N LEU A 4 -10.62 -6.80 -15.79
CA LEU A 4 -11.49 -5.79 -15.20
C LEU A 4 -11.07 -4.40 -15.70
N VAL A 5 -11.84 -3.86 -16.60
CA VAL A 5 -11.62 -2.51 -17.14
C VAL A 5 -12.48 -1.52 -16.39
N VAL A 6 -11.87 -0.44 -15.97
CA VAL A 6 -12.53 0.68 -15.31
C VAL A 6 -12.48 1.89 -16.21
N ASP A 7 -13.62 2.55 -16.40
CA ASP A 7 -13.75 3.77 -17.20
C ASP A 7 -14.57 4.82 -16.45
N ALA A 8 -14.40 6.09 -16.79
CA ALA A 8 -15.16 7.19 -16.22
C ALA A 8 -15.19 8.41 -17.14
N GLU A 9 -16.15 9.28 -16.91
CA GLU A 9 -16.27 10.56 -17.59
C GLU A 9 -15.17 11.52 -17.14
N TRP A 10 -14.41 12.09 -18.10
CA TRP A 10 -13.48 13.18 -17.85
C TRP A 10 -14.25 14.49 -17.67
N LYS A 11 -14.48 14.89 -16.42
CA LYS A 11 -15.26 16.07 -16.07
C LYS A 11 -14.64 16.81 -14.86
N PRO A 12 -13.60 17.64 -15.10
CA PRO A 12 -12.97 18.39 -14.01
C PRO A 12 -13.97 19.24 -13.22
N ARG A 13 -13.83 19.25 -11.88
CA ARG A 13 -14.64 20.11 -11.02
C ARG A 13 -14.39 21.57 -11.36
N ARG A 14 -15.42 22.40 -11.22
CA ARG A 14 -15.39 23.83 -11.60
C ARG A 14 -14.22 24.60 -11.00
N ASN A 15 -13.85 24.30 -9.77
CA ASN A 15 -12.81 25.03 -9.02
C ASN A 15 -11.45 24.29 -9.03
N TYR A 16 -11.31 23.21 -9.79
CA TYR A 16 -10.04 22.49 -9.90
C TYR A 16 -9.16 23.11 -10.98
N PRO A 17 -7.96 23.61 -10.63
CA PRO A 17 -7.05 24.25 -11.58
C PRO A 17 -6.33 23.20 -12.43
N ILE A 18 -7.07 22.57 -13.37
CA ILE A 18 -6.53 21.53 -14.24
C ILE A 18 -5.42 22.09 -15.14
N SER A 19 -4.26 21.44 -15.13
CA SER A 19 -3.11 21.81 -15.95
C SER A 19 -3.27 21.38 -17.41
N GLU A 20 -2.56 22.04 -18.32
CA GLU A 20 -2.52 21.64 -19.74
C GLU A 20 -1.93 20.24 -19.94
N GLY A 21 -0.98 19.83 -19.09
CA GLY A 21 -0.43 18.48 -19.10
C GLY A 21 -1.48 17.40 -18.76
N GLU A 22 -2.36 17.67 -17.80
CA GLU A 22 -3.46 16.77 -17.46
C GLU A 22 -4.46 16.64 -18.62
N LYS A 23 -4.84 17.79 -19.23
CA LYS A 23 -5.77 17.81 -20.38
C LYS A 23 -5.20 17.02 -21.56
N THR A 24 -3.98 17.32 -21.97
CA THR A 24 -3.32 16.71 -23.13
C THR A 24 -3.14 15.21 -22.96
N LYS A 25 -2.70 14.77 -21.77
CA LYS A 25 -2.47 13.35 -21.46
C LYS A 25 -3.74 12.63 -21.01
N ARG A 26 -4.84 13.32 -20.74
CA ARG A 26 -6.04 12.83 -20.06
C ARG A 26 -5.66 12.01 -18.81
N ARG A 27 -4.75 12.58 -18.01
CA ARG A 27 -4.19 11.97 -16.81
C ARG A 27 -4.37 12.92 -15.62
N ALA A 28 -5.31 12.58 -14.74
CA ALA A 28 -5.61 13.39 -13.57
C ALA A 28 -4.53 13.22 -12.49
N ILE A 29 -3.97 14.31 -11.99
CA ILE A 29 -3.07 14.29 -10.83
C ILE A 29 -3.87 13.99 -9.56
N ILE A 30 -5.10 14.51 -9.47
CA ILE A 30 -6.05 14.25 -8.39
C ILE A 30 -7.33 13.67 -8.99
N GLY A 31 -7.46 12.35 -8.98
CA GLY A 31 -8.58 11.64 -9.64
C GLY A 31 -9.96 12.12 -9.17
N SER A 32 -10.12 12.32 -7.86
CA SER A 32 -11.37 12.81 -7.24
C SER A 32 -11.81 14.21 -7.68
N GLN A 33 -10.94 14.97 -8.36
CA GLN A 33 -11.26 16.28 -8.91
C GLN A 33 -11.65 16.22 -10.39
N VAL A 34 -11.53 15.04 -11.02
CA VAL A 34 -11.62 14.96 -12.49
C VAL A 34 -12.57 13.86 -12.96
N TRP A 35 -12.53 12.67 -12.35
CA TRP A 35 -13.24 11.50 -12.86
C TRP A 35 -14.61 11.33 -12.21
N LYS A 36 -15.65 11.24 -13.05
CA LYS A 36 -17.05 11.15 -12.64
C LYS A 36 -17.75 9.97 -13.32
N ASN A 37 -18.83 9.45 -12.72
CA ASN A 37 -19.67 8.39 -13.29
C ASN A 37 -18.85 7.14 -13.66
N ILE A 38 -18.09 6.61 -12.70
CA ILE A 38 -17.20 5.47 -12.90
C ILE A 38 -17.98 4.18 -13.20
N THR A 39 -17.43 3.37 -14.09
CA THR A 39 -17.97 2.05 -14.48
C THR A 39 -16.90 0.98 -14.38
N PHE A 40 -17.32 -0.25 -14.05
CA PHE A 40 -16.48 -1.42 -13.92
C PHE A 40 -17.03 -2.55 -14.78
N GLU A 41 -16.23 -3.10 -15.67
CA GLU A 41 -16.67 -4.15 -16.60
C GLU A 41 -15.59 -5.24 -16.76
N ILE A 42 -15.96 -6.50 -16.51
CA ILE A 42 -15.13 -7.64 -16.91
C ILE A 42 -15.37 -7.89 -18.39
N LYS A 43 -14.34 -7.76 -19.21
CA LYS A 43 -14.43 -7.96 -20.65
C LYS A 43 -13.19 -8.56 -21.27
N ASP A 44 -13.36 -9.09 -22.47
CA ASP A 44 -12.23 -9.55 -23.26
C ASP A 44 -11.52 -8.35 -23.92
N VAL A 45 -10.21 -8.27 -23.69
CA VAL A 45 -9.33 -7.26 -24.27
C VAL A 45 -8.16 -7.94 -24.98
N PRO A 46 -7.54 -7.28 -25.98
CA PRO A 46 -6.28 -7.79 -26.53
C PRO A 46 -5.20 -7.94 -25.46
N THR A 47 -4.39 -8.99 -25.57
CA THR A 47 -3.18 -9.09 -24.76
C THR A 47 -2.24 -7.93 -25.12
N GLN A 48 -1.62 -7.32 -24.11
CA GLN A 48 -0.70 -6.21 -24.34
C GLN A 48 0.48 -6.64 -25.21
N ASN A 49 0.90 -5.76 -26.11
CA ASN A 49 2.12 -5.95 -26.87
C ASN A 49 3.33 -5.86 -25.94
N LEU A 50 4.25 -6.78 -26.10
CA LEU A 50 5.46 -6.86 -25.30
C LEU A 50 6.56 -6.01 -25.95
N HIS A 51 7.14 -5.06 -25.21
CA HIS A 51 8.34 -4.36 -25.60
C HIS A 51 9.59 -5.18 -25.31
N ASP A 52 10.71 -4.80 -25.89
CA ASP A 52 11.97 -5.58 -25.83
C ASP A 52 12.51 -5.78 -24.40
N ASP A 53 12.25 -4.84 -23.50
CA ASP A 53 12.69 -4.86 -22.10
C ASP A 53 11.57 -5.25 -21.11
N GLU A 54 10.47 -5.81 -21.62
CA GLU A 54 9.32 -6.22 -20.84
C GLU A 54 9.18 -7.75 -20.76
N VAL A 55 8.50 -8.18 -19.73
CA VAL A 55 8.01 -9.55 -19.57
C VAL A 55 6.48 -9.55 -19.55
N LEU A 56 5.88 -10.58 -20.14
CA LEU A 56 4.46 -10.87 -20.00
C LEU A 56 4.29 -11.77 -18.77
N VAL A 57 3.67 -11.23 -17.73
CA VAL A 57 3.38 -11.97 -16.51
C VAL A 57 1.98 -12.55 -16.62
N LYS A 58 1.85 -13.88 -16.50
CA LYS A 58 0.58 -14.54 -16.24
C LYS A 58 0.24 -14.34 -14.78
N VAL A 59 -0.74 -13.51 -14.49
CA VAL A 59 -1.15 -13.19 -13.12
C VAL A 59 -1.72 -14.43 -12.45
N LYS A 60 -1.36 -14.65 -11.19
CA LYS A 60 -1.88 -15.75 -10.36
C LYS A 60 -2.72 -15.23 -9.21
N THR A 61 -2.26 -14.18 -8.57
CA THR A 61 -2.95 -13.55 -7.44
C THR A 61 -2.77 -12.04 -7.51
N CYS A 62 -3.85 -11.30 -7.29
CA CYS A 62 -3.82 -9.86 -7.13
C CYS A 62 -4.60 -9.45 -5.88
N GLY A 63 -3.99 -8.66 -5.00
CA GLY A 63 -4.61 -8.10 -3.80
C GLY A 63 -5.53 -6.93 -4.13
N VAL A 64 -6.62 -6.80 -3.38
CA VAL A 64 -7.49 -5.61 -3.40
C VAL A 64 -6.91 -4.57 -2.44
N CYS A 65 -6.60 -3.39 -2.98
CA CYS A 65 -6.08 -2.24 -2.23
C CYS A 65 -7.19 -1.26 -1.87
N GLY A 66 -6.95 -0.45 -0.84
CA GLY A 66 -7.83 0.69 -0.52
C GLY A 66 -7.99 1.68 -1.67
N SER A 67 -7.00 1.81 -2.56
CA SER A 67 -7.10 2.63 -3.76
C SER A 67 -8.13 2.10 -4.77
N ASP A 68 -8.28 0.78 -4.89
CA ASP A 68 -9.31 0.17 -5.75
C ASP A 68 -10.70 0.44 -5.18
N THR A 69 -10.87 0.39 -3.86
CA THR A 69 -12.14 0.75 -3.21
C THR A 69 -12.45 2.24 -3.36
N HIS A 70 -11.43 3.11 -3.29
CA HIS A 70 -11.61 4.54 -3.50
C HIS A 70 -11.89 4.94 -4.97
N LEU A 71 -11.55 4.09 -5.93
CA LEU A 71 -12.06 4.21 -7.29
C LEU A 71 -13.54 3.80 -7.37
N TYR A 72 -13.92 2.74 -6.64
CA TYR A 72 -15.27 2.21 -6.62
C TYR A 72 -16.26 3.12 -5.88
N GLU A 73 -15.84 3.72 -4.76
CA GLU A 73 -16.63 4.64 -3.96
C GLU A 73 -16.70 6.01 -4.63
N THR A 74 -17.88 6.63 -4.60
CA THR A 74 -18.10 7.99 -5.14
C THR A 74 -18.67 8.90 -4.08
N ASP A 75 -18.45 10.20 -4.25
CA ASP A 75 -19.14 11.22 -3.46
C ASP A 75 -20.57 11.46 -3.97
N GLU A 76 -21.29 12.36 -3.29
CA GLU A 76 -22.68 12.72 -3.60
C GLU A 76 -22.87 13.28 -5.04
N GLU A 77 -21.81 13.86 -5.62
CA GLU A 77 -21.82 14.36 -6.98
C GLU A 77 -21.45 13.29 -8.02
N GLY A 78 -21.08 12.08 -7.61
CA GLY A 78 -20.68 10.96 -8.45
C GLY A 78 -19.20 10.99 -8.89
N TYR A 79 -18.34 11.78 -8.25
CA TYR A 79 -16.88 11.71 -8.46
C TYR A 79 -16.27 10.61 -7.60
N ILE A 80 -15.25 9.93 -8.15
CA ILE A 80 -14.47 8.96 -7.36
C ILE A 80 -13.84 9.66 -6.15
N ILE A 81 -13.62 8.93 -5.05
CA ILE A 81 -12.96 9.51 -3.88
C ILE A 81 -11.43 9.33 -3.90
N PHE A 82 -10.88 8.60 -4.86
CA PHE A 82 -9.43 8.41 -4.99
C PHE A 82 -8.73 9.71 -5.38
N SER A 83 -7.87 10.22 -4.49
CA SER A 83 -7.17 11.51 -4.65
C SER A 83 -5.77 11.38 -5.27
N GLY A 84 -5.44 10.24 -5.89
CA GLY A 84 -4.14 10.02 -6.52
C GLY A 84 -4.15 10.18 -8.04
N LEU A 85 -2.98 9.94 -8.62
CA LEU A 85 -2.75 9.94 -10.07
C LEU A 85 -3.58 8.84 -10.74
N THR A 86 -4.37 9.21 -11.73
CA THR A 86 -5.25 8.29 -12.47
C THR A 86 -5.36 8.64 -13.93
N LYS A 87 -5.47 7.60 -14.75
CA LYS A 87 -5.79 7.71 -16.18
C LYS A 87 -6.77 6.61 -16.56
N LEU A 88 -7.95 6.98 -17.04
CA LEU A 88 -9.00 6.04 -17.44
C LEU A 88 -9.29 6.19 -18.94
N PRO A 89 -9.73 5.11 -19.64
CA PRO A 89 -9.94 3.77 -19.11
C PRO A 89 -8.63 3.05 -18.77
N CYS A 90 -8.69 2.15 -17.75
CA CYS A 90 -7.53 1.33 -17.39
C CYS A 90 -7.98 0.00 -16.77
N ILE A 91 -7.13 -1.02 -16.86
CA ILE A 91 -7.26 -2.25 -16.08
C ILE A 91 -6.68 -1.94 -14.68
N ILE A 92 -7.44 -2.16 -13.61
CA ILE A 92 -6.97 -1.86 -12.25
C ILE A 92 -6.30 -3.08 -11.59
N GLY A 93 -5.88 -2.95 -10.31
CA GLY A 93 -5.14 -3.96 -9.55
C GLY A 93 -3.62 -3.78 -9.67
N HIS A 94 -2.92 -3.72 -8.53
CA HIS A 94 -1.50 -3.37 -8.50
C HIS A 94 -0.68 -4.11 -7.43
N GLU A 95 -1.30 -4.93 -6.61
CA GLU A 95 -0.64 -5.76 -5.59
C GLU A 95 -0.61 -7.20 -6.07
N PHE A 96 0.34 -7.60 -6.90
CA PHE A 96 0.23 -8.89 -7.58
C PHE A 96 1.52 -9.67 -7.72
N SER A 97 1.32 -10.95 -8.00
CA SER A 97 2.35 -11.91 -8.33
C SER A 97 1.88 -12.87 -9.42
N GLY A 98 2.81 -13.48 -10.10
CA GLY A 98 2.51 -14.39 -11.20
C GLY A 98 3.73 -15.10 -11.76
N ILE A 99 3.58 -15.66 -12.94
CA ILE A 99 4.62 -16.42 -13.65
C ILE A 99 4.99 -15.69 -14.94
N VAL A 100 6.27 -15.56 -15.21
CA VAL A 100 6.77 -15.03 -16.49
C VAL A 100 6.40 -15.98 -17.61
N GLU A 101 5.50 -15.58 -18.49
CA GLU A 101 5.00 -16.38 -19.64
C GLU A 101 5.82 -16.13 -20.89
N LYS A 102 6.20 -14.86 -21.16
CA LYS A 102 7.03 -14.45 -22.29
C LYS A 102 8.02 -13.39 -21.86
N ILE A 103 9.15 -13.30 -22.57
CA ILE A 103 10.18 -12.29 -22.34
C ILE A 103 10.48 -11.54 -23.63
N GLY A 104 10.75 -10.24 -23.53
CA GLY A 104 11.26 -9.42 -24.62
C GLY A 104 12.72 -9.72 -24.93
N SER A 105 13.18 -9.28 -26.09
CA SER A 105 14.52 -9.58 -26.62
C SER A 105 15.68 -9.03 -25.77
N ASN A 106 15.45 -7.97 -25.00
CA ASN A 106 16.44 -7.30 -24.17
C ASN A 106 16.38 -7.68 -22.69
N VAL A 107 15.43 -8.52 -22.27
CA VAL A 107 15.31 -9.00 -20.89
C VAL A 107 16.55 -9.84 -20.52
N LYS A 108 17.16 -9.55 -19.36
CA LYS A 108 18.44 -10.15 -18.91
C LYS A 108 18.32 -10.91 -17.59
N THR A 109 17.40 -10.48 -16.72
CA THR A 109 17.36 -10.95 -15.32
C THR A 109 16.30 -12.03 -15.09
N LEU A 110 15.35 -12.17 -16.02
CA LEU A 110 14.22 -13.08 -15.91
C LEU A 110 14.20 -14.11 -17.05
N THR A 111 13.62 -15.26 -16.76
CA THR A 111 13.38 -16.33 -17.72
C THR A 111 11.92 -16.77 -17.66
N ARG A 112 11.43 -17.40 -18.75
CA ARG A 112 10.10 -18.01 -18.75
C ARG A 112 9.99 -19.04 -17.63
N GLY A 113 8.90 -18.98 -16.87
CA GLY A 113 8.63 -19.84 -15.71
C GLY A 113 9.08 -19.27 -14.38
N ASP A 114 9.84 -18.16 -14.34
CA ASP A 114 10.16 -17.48 -13.10
C ASP A 114 8.87 -16.98 -12.42
N MET A 115 8.77 -17.20 -11.13
CA MET A 115 7.72 -16.64 -10.29
C MET A 115 8.14 -15.25 -9.83
N VAL A 116 7.26 -14.26 -9.98
CA VAL A 116 7.59 -12.86 -9.70
C VAL A 116 6.51 -12.15 -8.87
N ALA A 117 6.95 -11.24 -8.01
CA ALA A 117 6.17 -10.14 -7.46
C ALA A 117 6.60 -8.84 -8.16
N VAL A 118 5.69 -7.87 -8.29
CA VAL A 118 5.93 -6.70 -9.13
C VAL A 118 5.75 -5.41 -8.34
N GLU A 119 6.73 -4.50 -8.47
CA GLU A 119 6.59 -3.10 -8.01
C GLU A 119 5.59 -2.37 -8.91
N SER A 120 4.57 -1.79 -8.30
CA SER A 120 3.51 -1.10 -9.02
C SER A 120 3.80 0.39 -9.30
N ILE A 121 4.80 0.95 -8.66
CA ILE A 121 5.25 2.33 -8.90
C ILE A 121 6.34 2.33 -9.97
N MET A 122 6.02 2.87 -11.14
CA MET A 122 6.92 2.91 -12.29
C MET A 122 7.64 4.26 -12.34
N TRP A 123 8.95 4.23 -12.53
CA TRP A 123 9.83 5.41 -12.47
C TRP A 123 10.78 5.49 -13.67
N CYS A 124 11.15 6.71 -14.06
CA CYS A 124 11.90 6.94 -15.30
C CYS A 124 13.42 6.67 -15.21
N GLY A 125 14.01 6.73 -14.00
CA GLY A 125 15.44 6.52 -13.76
C GLY A 125 16.34 7.72 -14.11
N LYS A 126 15.82 8.81 -14.72
CA LYS A 126 16.62 9.92 -15.26
C LYS A 126 16.34 11.28 -14.64
N CYS A 127 15.20 11.51 -14.00
CA CYS A 127 14.87 12.76 -13.33
C CYS A 127 15.67 12.95 -12.03
N LEU A 128 15.63 14.15 -11.46
CA LEU A 128 16.41 14.48 -10.26
C LEU A 128 16.08 13.55 -9.07
N PRO A 129 14.81 13.32 -8.69
CA PRO A 129 14.51 12.36 -7.61
C PRO A 129 15.07 10.96 -7.87
N CYS A 130 14.88 10.40 -9.07
CA CYS A 130 15.39 9.08 -9.42
C CYS A 130 16.91 8.98 -9.26
N ARG A 131 17.64 9.97 -9.80
CA ARG A 131 19.11 10.03 -9.75
C ARG A 131 19.65 10.32 -8.34
N SER A 132 18.80 10.89 -7.47
CA SER A 132 19.10 11.13 -6.04
C SER A 132 18.75 9.95 -5.14
N GLY A 133 18.28 8.82 -5.73
CA GLY A 133 17.93 7.63 -4.97
C GLY A 133 16.48 7.62 -4.46
N PHE A 134 15.61 8.47 -4.96
CA PHE A 134 14.19 8.53 -4.58
C PHE A 134 13.27 8.16 -5.76
N PRO A 135 13.31 6.92 -6.29
CA PRO A 135 12.52 6.53 -7.46
C PRO A 135 11.02 6.63 -7.20
N ASN A 136 10.57 6.39 -5.97
CA ASN A 136 9.18 6.56 -5.54
C ASN A 136 8.67 8.01 -5.59
N GLN A 137 9.56 8.99 -5.77
CA GLN A 137 9.25 10.41 -5.96
C GLN A 137 9.49 10.88 -7.40
N CYS A 138 9.55 9.96 -8.36
CA CYS A 138 9.80 10.26 -9.77
C CYS A 138 8.87 11.37 -10.29
N GLU A 139 9.44 12.34 -11.02
CA GLU A 139 8.66 13.44 -11.63
C GLU A 139 7.73 12.94 -12.75
N ASP A 140 8.13 11.85 -13.41
CA ASP A 140 7.34 11.20 -14.46
C ASP A 140 6.83 9.82 -13.99
N ILE A 141 6.27 9.81 -12.79
CA ILE A 141 5.78 8.59 -12.15
C ILE A 141 4.53 8.08 -12.86
N GLU A 142 4.45 6.76 -13.03
CA GLU A 142 3.23 6.06 -13.39
C GLU A 142 2.87 5.03 -12.31
N LEU A 143 1.58 4.79 -12.15
CA LEU A 143 1.05 3.86 -11.17
C LEU A 143 0.30 2.74 -11.90
N MET A 144 0.84 1.53 -11.86
CA MET A 144 0.19 0.36 -12.43
C MET A 144 -1.18 0.13 -11.77
N GLY A 145 -2.18 -0.19 -12.56
CA GLY A 145 -3.55 -0.34 -12.08
C GLY A 145 -4.28 0.96 -11.72
N LEU A 146 -3.66 2.12 -11.97
CA LEU A 146 -4.25 3.44 -11.67
C LEU A 146 -4.05 4.44 -12.82
N SER A 147 -2.84 4.56 -13.35
CA SER A 147 -2.53 5.42 -14.50
C SER A 147 -2.04 4.65 -15.72
N THR A 148 -1.71 3.38 -15.54
CA THR A 148 -1.41 2.39 -16.56
C THR A 148 -2.13 1.08 -16.23
N ASN A 149 -2.27 0.17 -17.21
CA ASN A 149 -2.94 -1.11 -16.99
C ASN A 149 -2.28 -1.93 -15.88
N GLY A 150 -3.10 -2.55 -15.06
CA GLY A 150 -2.75 -3.37 -13.91
C GLY A 150 -3.11 -4.85 -14.06
N ALA A 151 -3.30 -5.51 -12.95
CA ALA A 151 -3.26 -6.96 -12.83
C ALA A 151 -4.58 -7.65 -12.42
N PHE A 152 -5.71 -6.95 -12.40
CA PHE A 152 -7.00 -7.66 -12.46
C PHE A 152 -7.27 -8.07 -13.91
N ALA A 153 -6.38 -8.90 -14.43
CA ALA A 153 -6.38 -9.48 -15.77
C ALA A 153 -5.56 -10.77 -15.80
N GLU A 154 -5.81 -11.63 -16.78
CA GLU A 154 -5.04 -12.86 -16.95
C GLU A 154 -3.55 -12.62 -17.18
N TYR A 155 -3.21 -11.51 -17.86
CA TYR A 155 -1.82 -11.15 -18.20
C TYR A 155 -1.59 -9.65 -18.06
N VAL A 156 -0.36 -9.30 -17.72
CA VAL A 156 0.14 -7.91 -17.71
C VAL A 156 1.57 -7.84 -18.26
N ALA A 157 1.83 -6.87 -19.14
CA ALA A 157 3.18 -6.58 -19.63
C ALA A 157 3.86 -5.61 -18.65
N VAL A 158 5.07 -5.95 -18.20
CA VAL A 158 5.82 -5.20 -17.20
C VAL A 158 7.30 -5.15 -17.58
N ASN A 159 7.92 -3.98 -17.45
CA ASN A 159 9.36 -3.86 -17.61
C ASN A 159 10.08 -4.71 -16.54
N GLU A 160 11.11 -5.49 -16.95
CA GLU A 160 11.80 -6.44 -16.08
C GLU A 160 12.33 -5.82 -14.79
N ARG A 161 12.67 -4.52 -14.80
CA ARG A 161 13.21 -3.79 -13.63
C ARG A 161 12.27 -3.70 -12.44
N TYR A 162 10.96 -3.88 -12.67
CA TYR A 162 9.94 -3.86 -11.61
C TYR A 162 9.58 -5.25 -11.09
N CYS A 163 10.12 -6.30 -11.72
CA CYS A 163 9.83 -7.69 -11.39
C CYS A 163 10.91 -8.28 -10.48
N TRP A 164 10.48 -8.88 -9.39
CA TRP A 164 11.37 -9.53 -8.41
C TRP A 164 11.03 -11.00 -8.30
N LYS A 165 12.05 -11.87 -8.47
CA LYS A 165 11.86 -13.31 -8.32
C LYS A 165 11.44 -13.67 -6.92
N ILE A 166 10.38 -14.47 -6.82
CA ILE A 166 9.85 -15.00 -5.55
C ILE A 166 10.00 -16.52 -5.45
N ASN A 167 10.82 -17.14 -6.30
CA ASN A 167 11.04 -18.58 -6.29
C ASN A 167 11.48 -19.08 -4.90
N ASP A 168 12.25 -18.30 -4.15
CA ASP A 168 12.71 -18.65 -2.80
C ASP A 168 11.58 -18.82 -1.78
N LEU A 169 10.39 -18.26 -2.03
CA LEU A 169 9.22 -18.46 -1.17
C LEU A 169 8.75 -19.92 -1.17
N THR A 170 9.13 -20.72 -2.16
CA THR A 170 8.86 -22.17 -2.18
C THR A 170 9.55 -22.95 -1.06
N ASN A 171 10.50 -22.34 -0.36
CA ASN A 171 11.09 -22.91 0.84
C ASN A 171 10.10 -22.98 2.02
N ILE A 172 9.06 -22.12 2.01
CA ILE A 172 8.08 -21.98 3.09
C ILE A 172 6.67 -22.35 2.62
N TYR A 173 6.29 -21.94 1.41
CA TYR A 173 4.94 -22.11 0.87
C TYR A 173 4.92 -23.05 -0.33
N THR A 174 3.80 -23.71 -0.55
CA THR A 174 3.64 -24.66 -1.65
C THR A 174 2.55 -24.27 -2.63
N GLY A 175 2.66 -24.70 -3.88
CA GLY A 175 1.62 -24.50 -4.89
C GLY A 175 1.24 -23.03 -5.11
N GLU A 176 -0.05 -22.73 -5.10
CA GLU A 176 -0.58 -21.39 -5.36
C GLU A 176 -0.37 -20.41 -4.19
N GLU A 177 -0.03 -20.89 -2.98
CA GLU A 177 0.20 -20.02 -1.83
C GLU A 177 1.40 -19.08 -2.04
N VAL A 178 2.41 -19.53 -2.77
CA VAL A 178 3.58 -18.69 -3.13
C VAL A 178 3.14 -17.36 -3.74
N PHE A 179 2.10 -17.39 -4.58
CA PHE A 179 1.57 -16.19 -5.23
C PHE A 179 0.72 -15.33 -4.28
N ASP A 180 0.06 -15.92 -3.31
CA ASP A 180 -0.66 -15.17 -2.29
C ASP A 180 0.30 -14.28 -1.51
N PHE A 181 1.40 -14.86 -1.03
CA PHE A 181 2.43 -14.11 -0.30
C PHE A 181 3.26 -13.20 -1.21
N GLY A 182 3.44 -13.58 -2.48
CA GLY A 182 4.03 -12.70 -3.49
C GLY A 182 3.24 -11.40 -3.69
N ALA A 183 1.91 -11.47 -3.69
CA ALA A 183 1.04 -10.31 -3.80
C ALA A 183 1.06 -9.40 -2.56
N LEU A 184 1.35 -9.96 -1.36
CA LEU A 184 1.45 -9.19 -0.12
C LEU A 184 2.73 -8.35 -0.02
N ILE A 185 3.74 -8.60 -0.85
CA ILE A 185 5.01 -7.87 -0.80
C ILE A 185 4.81 -6.39 -1.07
N GLU A 186 3.87 -6.04 -1.96
CA GLU A 186 3.58 -4.65 -2.31
C GLU A 186 3.08 -3.83 -1.10
N PRO A 187 1.97 -4.18 -0.43
CA PRO A 187 1.48 -3.39 0.71
C PRO A 187 2.42 -3.43 1.92
N VAL A 188 3.13 -4.55 2.16
CA VAL A 188 4.16 -4.64 3.19
C VAL A 188 5.36 -3.75 2.83
N GLY A 189 5.66 -3.60 1.54
CA GLY A 189 6.68 -2.69 1.01
C GLY A 189 6.43 -1.24 1.38
N CYS A 190 5.17 -0.81 1.43
CA CYS A 190 4.81 0.54 1.88
C CYS A 190 5.18 0.75 3.37
N ALA A 191 4.90 -0.23 4.22
CA ALA A 191 5.29 -0.20 5.63
C ALA A 191 6.82 -0.24 5.80
N TYR A 192 7.50 -1.09 5.04
CA TYR A 192 8.97 -1.18 5.05
C TYR A 192 9.60 0.15 4.64
N ASN A 193 9.11 0.76 3.56
CA ASN A 193 9.59 2.08 3.13
C ASN A 193 9.42 3.12 4.23
N GLY A 194 8.25 3.18 4.86
CA GLY A 194 7.97 4.11 5.95
C GLY A 194 8.94 3.96 7.11
N ILE A 195 9.02 2.77 7.66
CA ILE A 195 9.78 2.51 8.88
C ILE A 195 11.30 2.55 8.62
N PHE A 196 11.80 1.83 7.61
CA PHE A 196 13.23 1.58 7.47
C PHE A 196 13.95 2.48 6.47
N ILE A 197 13.24 3.02 5.48
CA ILE A 197 13.86 3.90 4.49
C ILE A 197 13.64 5.37 4.87
N ALA A 198 12.40 5.82 4.97
CA ALA A 198 12.09 7.21 5.32
C ALA A 198 12.41 7.51 6.80
N GLY A 199 11.94 6.68 7.72
CA GLY A 199 12.20 6.79 9.17
C GLY A 199 13.57 6.27 9.62
N LYS A 200 14.37 5.67 8.72
CA LYS A 200 15.71 5.12 9.00
C LYS A 200 15.74 4.02 10.06
N GLY A 201 14.61 3.38 10.33
CA GLY A 201 14.49 2.31 11.33
C GLY A 201 14.43 2.84 12.77
N PHE A 202 14.55 1.91 13.71
CA PHE A 202 14.55 2.18 15.14
C PHE A 202 15.51 1.23 15.89
N ASN A 203 15.92 1.62 17.09
CA ASN A 203 16.77 0.76 17.92
C ASN A 203 15.94 -0.39 18.52
N PRO A 204 16.52 -1.61 18.65
CA PRO A 204 15.89 -2.68 19.42
C PRO A 204 15.49 -2.20 20.81
N GLY A 205 14.30 -2.57 21.25
CA GLY A 205 13.72 -2.09 22.51
C GLY A 205 12.75 -0.92 22.36
N ALA A 206 12.57 -0.37 21.14
CA ALA A 206 11.63 0.72 20.88
C ALA A 206 10.17 0.33 21.16
N THR A 207 9.38 1.31 21.59
CA THR A 207 7.91 1.27 21.58
C THR A 207 7.40 1.79 20.23
N VAL A 208 6.67 0.94 19.51
CA VAL A 208 6.10 1.26 18.21
C VAL A 208 4.57 1.32 18.30
N VAL A 209 3.97 2.39 17.81
CA VAL A 209 2.51 2.57 17.81
C VAL A 209 1.99 2.65 16.38
N ILE A 210 0.96 1.89 16.07
CA ILE A 210 0.37 1.82 14.72
C ILE A 210 -1.07 2.33 14.77
N TYR A 211 -1.37 3.34 13.99
CA TYR A 211 -2.72 3.86 13.79
C TYR A 211 -3.26 3.36 12.45
N GLY A 212 -4.29 2.52 12.51
CA GLY A 212 -4.87 1.80 11.39
C GLY A 212 -4.27 0.40 11.21
N ALA A 213 -5.09 -0.63 11.43
CA ALA A 213 -4.74 -2.04 11.25
C ALA A 213 -5.23 -2.60 9.90
N GLY A 214 -5.18 -1.77 8.85
CA GLY A 214 -5.30 -2.21 7.45
C GLY A 214 -4.02 -2.91 6.98
N PRO A 215 -3.92 -3.33 5.70
CA PRO A 215 -2.78 -4.10 5.21
C PRO A 215 -1.41 -3.45 5.47
N ILE A 216 -1.29 -2.12 5.29
CA ILE A 216 -0.05 -1.39 5.58
C ILE A 216 0.27 -1.43 7.08
N GLY A 217 -0.72 -1.18 7.94
CA GLY A 217 -0.53 -1.20 9.39
C GLY A 217 -0.19 -2.60 9.92
N LEU A 218 -0.83 -3.64 9.41
CA LEU A 218 -0.51 -5.04 9.74
C LEU A 218 0.91 -5.41 9.30
N GLY A 219 1.32 -4.96 8.10
CA GLY A 219 2.71 -5.08 7.65
C GLY A 219 3.69 -4.36 8.58
N ALA A 220 3.33 -3.15 9.05
CA ALA A 220 4.13 -2.40 10.00
C ALA A 220 4.26 -3.12 11.36
N ILE A 221 3.18 -3.75 11.87
CA ILE A 221 3.20 -4.56 13.09
C ILE A 221 4.17 -5.74 12.93
N ALA A 222 4.01 -6.54 11.86
CA ALA A 222 4.84 -7.71 11.61
C ALA A 222 6.33 -7.34 11.46
N LEU A 223 6.63 -6.31 10.68
CA LEU A 223 7.99 -5.80 10.49
C LEU A 223 8.58 -5.27 11.80
N SER A 224 7.82 -4.52 12.59
CA SER A 224 8.30 -4.00 13.88
C SER A 224 8.63 -5.13 14.87
N ARG A 225 7.81 -6.19 14.89
CA ARG A 225 8.03 -7.35 15.75
C ARG A 225 9.36 -8.05 15.45
N ILE A 226 9.64 -8.33 14.19
CA ILE A 226 10.88 -9.02 13.81
C ILE A 226 12.12 -8.11 13.89
N SER A 227 11.92 -6.79 13.94
CA SER A 227 13.01 -5.81 14.02
C SER A 227 13.37 -5.42 15.45
N GLY A 228 12.76 -6.05 16.47
CA GLY A 228 13.17 -5.89 17.87
C GLY A 228 12.42 -4.80 18.63
N ALA A 229 11.21 -4.40 18.21
CA ALA A 229 10.33 -3.59 19.03
C ALA A 229 10.01 -4.33 20.35
N SER A 230 10.19 -3.68 21.49
CA SER A 230 9.88 -4.24 22.82
C SER A 230 8.39 -4.19 23.12
N GLN A 231 7.68 -3.24 22.54
CA GLN A 231 6.25 -3.07 22.69
C GLN A 231 5.65 -2.54 21.38
N ILE A 232 4.56 -3.17 20.93
CA ILE A 232 3.78 -2.74 19.77
C ILE A 232 2.35 -2.51 20.21
N ILE A 233 1.85 -1.28 20.00
CA ILE A 233 0.50 -0.85 20.32
C ILE A 233 -0.21 -0.51 19.01
N ALA A 234 -1.40 -1.07 18.78
CA ALA A 234 -2.17 -0.82 17.57
C ALA A 234 -3.55 -0.22 17.89
N PHE A 235 -4.02 0.67 17.04
CA PHE A 235 -5.35 1.27 17.09
C PHE A 235 -6.08 1.10 15.77
N ASP A 236 -7.33 0.68 15.81
CA ASP A 236 -8.26 0.71 14.67
C ASP A 236 -9.67 1.06 15.18
N VAL A 237 -10.60 1.29 14.27
CA VAL A 237 -12.02 1.53 14.57
C VAL A 237 -12.88 0.26 14.39
N ILE A 238 -12.28 -0.85 13.96
CA ILE A 238 -12.95 -2.10 13.59
C ILE A 238 -12.41 -3.26 14.45
N ASP A 239 -13.30 -3.96 15.16
CA ASP A 239 -12.93 -5.01 16.11
C ASP A 239 -12.21 -6.18 15.44
N GLU A 240 -12.63 -6.58 14.24
CA GLU A 240 -12.00 -7.66 13.48
C GLU A 240 -10.54 -7.32 13.17
N ARG A 241 -10.25 -6.08 12.78
CA ARG A 241 -8.87 -5.61 12.51
C ARG A 241 -8.04 -5.52 13.79
N VAL A 242 -8.63 -5.11 14.90
CA VAL A 242 -7.99 -5.13 16.22
C VAL A 242 -7.57 -6.54 16.60
N LYS A 243 -8.43 -7.54 16.35
CA LYS A 243 -8.11 -8.96 16.58
C LYS A 243 -6.94 -9.40 15.72
N ILE A 244 -6.99 -9.13 14.40
CA ILE A 244 -5.91 -9.48 13.46
C ILE A 244 -4.59 -8.80 13.87
N ALA A 245 -4.62 -7.53 14.29
CA ALA A 245 -3.43 -6.82 14.76
C ALA A 245 -2.72 -7.56 15.91
N LYS A 246 -3.48 -8.12 16.88
CA LYS A 246 -2.93 -8.96 17.95
C LYS A 246 -2.32 -10.25 17.39
N GLU A 247 -3.01 -10.93 16.49
CA GLU A 247 -2.53 -12.15 15.85
C GLU A 247 -1.27 -11.92 15.01
N MET A 248 -1.09 -10.70 14.46
CA MET A 248 0.09 -10.27 13.71
C MET A 248 1.26 -9.82 14.59
N GLY A 249 1.09 -9.77 15.91
CA GLY A 249 2.17 -9.50 16.85
C GLY A 249 2.08 -8.18 17.61
N ALA A 250 0.95 -7.46 17.59
CA ALA A 250 0.76 -6.33 18.50
C ALA A 250 0.58 -6.83 19.94
N ASP A 251 1.33 -6.27 20.89
CA ASP A 251 1.19 -6.61 22.32
C ASP A 251 -0.13 -6.09 22.87
N HIS A 252 -0.54 -4.91 22.38
CA HIS A 252 -1.81 -4.28 22.71
C HIS A 252 -2.48 -3.81 21.41
N ALA A 253 -3.77 -4.07 21.28
CA ALA A 253 -4.56 -3.52 20.17
C ALA A 253 -5.94 -3.12 20.70
N PHE A 254 -6.39 -1.92 20.29
CA PHE A 254 -7.60 -1.28 20.79
C PHE A 254 -8.48 -0.79 19.67
N ASN A 255 -9.80 -0.98 19.85
CA ASN A 255 -10.77 -0.25 19.05
C ASN A 255 -10.97 1.14 19.67
N THR A 256 -10.67 2.19 18.90
CA THR A 256 -10.74 3.56 19.40
C THR A 256 -12.15 4.01 19.76
N ASN A 257 -13.18 3.41 19.13
CA ASN A 257 -14.58 3.71 19.41
C ASN A 257 -15.03 3.14 20.78
N THR A 258 -14.29 2.20 21.38
CA THR A 258 -14.64 1.51 22.61
C THR A 258 -13.64 1.71 23.74
N LEU A 259 -12.71 2.66 23.64
CA LEU A 259 -11.68 2.96 24.64
C LEU A 259 -12.23 3.38 26.01
N GLY A 260 -13.49 3.73 26.09
CA GLY A 260 -14.11 4.25 27.29
C GLY A 260 -14.29 5.77 27.27
N LYS A 261 -15.23 6.27 28.08
CA LYS A 261 -15.59 7.70 28.07
C LYS A 261 -14.41 8.56 28.53
N GLY A 262 -13.96 9.46 27.65
CA GLY A 262 -12.88 10.41 27.92
C GLY A 262 -11.46 9.83 27.78
N CYS A 263 -11.30 8.58 27.36
CA CYS A 263 -10.00 7.97 27.09
C CYS A 263 -9.67 8.05 25.59
N ASN A 264 -8.51 8.58 25.26
CA ASN A 264 -8.02 8.71 23.88
C ASN A 264 -6.87 7.72 23.60
N PRO A 265 -6.52 7.48 22.34
CA PRO A 265 -5.35 6.68 21.99
C PRO A 265 -4.07 7.16 22.67
N SER A 266 -3.82 8.47 22.72
CA SER A 266 -2.66 9.05 23.42
C SER A 266 -2.60 8.66 24.90
N ASP A 267 -3.74 8.66 25.60
CA ASP A 267 -3.81 8.31 27.01
C ASP A 267 -3.40 6.85 27.24
N LYS A 268 -3.84 5.95 26.33
CA LYS A 268 -3.43 4.53 26.36
C LYS A 268 -1.95 4.34 26.08
N VAL A 269 -1.39 5.06 25.13
CA VAL A 269 0.06 5.01 24.88
C VAL A 269 0.82 5.48 26.11
N MET A 270 0.45 6.61 26.72
CA MET A 270 1.11 7.15 27.90
C MET A 270 0.98 6.21 29.11
N GLU A 271 -0.19 5.60 29.32
CA GLU A 271 -0.41 4.58 30.35
C GLU A 271 0.54 3.40 30.16
N LEU A 272 0.54 2.77 28.99
CA LEU A 272 1.33 1.57 28.70
C LEU A 272 2.83 1.81 28.67
N THR A 273 3.25 3.03 28.35
CA THR A 273 4.67 3.43 28.34
C THR A 273 5.12 4.08 29.66
N ARG A 274 4.23 4.14 30.66
CA ARG A 274 4.50 4.79 31.96
C ARG A 274 4.96 6.25 31.80
N GLY A 275 4.29 6.99 30.93
CA GLY A 275 4.57 8.40 30.65
C GLY A 275 5.74 8.67 29.71
N ARG A 276 6.41 7.64 29.16
CA ARG A 276 7.59 7.84 28.28
C ARG A 276 7.21 8.15 26.83
N GLY A 277 6.01 7.77 26.40
CA GLY A 277 5.55 7.91 25.02
C GLY A 277 6.13 6.85 24.07
N ALA A 278 5.87 7.03 22.78
CA ALA A 278 6.27 6.12 21.70
C ALA A 278 7.49 6.64 20.94
N ASP A 279 8.45 5.75 20.68
CA ASP A 279 9.64 6.06 19.87
C ASP A 279 9.28 6.22 18.39
N ILE A 280 8.43 5.33 17.89
CA ILE A 280 7.94 5.35 16.49
C ILE A 280 6.42 5.26 16.49
N GLN A 281 5.77 6.12 15.72
CA GLN A 281 4.35 6.06 15.49
C GLN A 281 4.07 6.06 13.99
N VAL A 282 3.30 5.08 13.51
CA VAL A 282 2.97 4.92 12.09
C VAL A 282 1.51 5.29 11.87
N GLU A 283 1.27 6.31 11.05
CA GLU A 283 -0.06 6.66 10.56
C GLU A 283 -0.36 5.88 9.28
N ALA A 284 -1.19 4.86 9.38
CA ALA A 284 -1.62 4.00 8.28
C ALA A 284 -3.16 3.95 8.12
N ALA A 285 -3.89 4.81 8.84
CA ALA A 285 -5.35 4.89 8.79
C ALA A 285 -5.87 5.83 7.69
N GLY A 286 -5.03 6.78 7.24
CA GLY A 286 -5.46 7.86 6.34
C GLY A 286 -6.43 8.86 7.00
N ALA A 287 -6.33 9.02 8.33
CA ALA A 287 -7.22 9.83 9.14
C ALA A 287 -6.45 10.92 9.91
N ALA A 288 -5.51 11.59 9.25
CA ALA A 288 -4.59 12.56 9.85
C ALA A 288 -5.24 13.58 10.80
N PRO A 289 -6.40 14.18 10.51
CA PRO A 289 -7.04 15.10 11.45
C PRO A 289 -7.41 14.47 12.81
N MET A 290 -7.63 13.16 12.83
CA MET A 290 -7.98 12.41 14.04
C MET A 290 -6.75 11.81 14.73
N THR A 291 -5.78 11.32 13.94
CA THR A 291 -4.64 10.56 14.43
C THR A 291 -3.47 11.44 14.84
N ILE A 292 -3.07 12.41 14.03
CA ILE A 292 -1.88 13.25 14.29
C ILE A 292 -1.95 13.97 15.63
N PRO A 293 -3.07 14.59 16.06
CA PRO A 293 -3.15 15.23 17.40
C PRO A 293 -2.98 14.23 18.56
N GLN A 294 -3.34 12.96 18.37
CA GLN A 294 -3.13 11.92 19.37
C GLN A 294 -1.67 11.47 19.38
N MET A 295 -1.08 11.33 18.21
CA MET A 295 0.32 10.94 18.05
C MET A 295 1.25 11.97 18.68
N GLU A 296 1.05 13.28 18.44
CA GLU A 296 1.84 14.36 19.04
C GLU A 296 1.86 14.31 20.56
N LYS A 297 0.72 14.03 21.19
CA LYS A 297 0.60 13.95 22.66
C LYS A 297 1.32 12.77 23.28
N ALA A 298 1.62 11.75 22.49
CA ALA A 298 2.18 10.49 22.94
C ALA A 298 3.58 10.21 22.36
N MET A 299 4.28 11.24 21.85
CA MET A 299 5.67 11.08 21.38
C MET A 299 6.64 10.93 22.55
N ALA A 300 7.59 10.02 22.43
CA ALA A 300 8.76 9.97 23.29
C ALA A 300 9.75 11.09 22.93
N PHE A 301 10.76 11.31 23.78
CA PHE A 301 11.92 12.13 23.40
C PHE A 301 12.58 11.55 22.14
N ASN A 302 12.86 12.41 21.16
CA ASN A 302 13.37 12.05 19.83
C ASN A 302 12.48 11.05 19.07
N GLY A 303 11.17 11.04 19.37
CA GLY A 303 10.19 10.18 18.72
C GLY A 303 9.86 10.66 17.31
N GLU A 304 9.38 9.73 16.49
CA GLU A 304 9.07 9.99 15.08
C GLU A 304 7.63 9.56 14.74
N ILE A 305 6.93 10.42 14.02
CA ILE A 305 5.67 10.09 13.34
C ILE A 305 5.99 9.81 11.88
N ILE A 306 5.64 8.62 11.42
CA ILE A 306 5.78 8.18 10.02
C ILE A 306 4.39 8.24 9.38
N TYR A 307 4.20 9.17 8.45
CA TYR A 307 2.94 9.38 7.77
C TYR A 307 2.90 8.61 6.44
N LEU A 308 2.07 7.57 6.39
CA LEU A 308 1.85 6.69 5.23
C LEU A 308 0.44 6.81 4.67
N GLY A 309 -0.56 6.93 5.54
CA GLY A 309 -1.95 7.06 5.15
C GLY A 309 -2.21 8.39 4.43
N ARG A 310 -2.96 8.36 3.34
CA ARG A 310 -3.29 9.57 2.60
C ARG A 310 -4.66 10.08 2.99
N ALA A 311 -4.70 11.22 3.70
CA ALA A 311 -5.91 11.97 3.94
C ALA A 311 -5.97 13.17 3.01
N ALA A 312 -7.10 13.43 2.39
CA ALA A 312 -7.34 14.64 1.60
C ALA A 312 -7.72 15.85 2.48
N ALA A 313 -7.18 15.92 3.71
CA ALA A 313 -7.51 16.92 4.70
C ALA A 313 -6.28 17.47 5.39
N SER A 314 -6.32 18.75 5.76
CA SER A 314 -5.28 19.39 6.57
C SER A 314 -5.47 19.04 8.04
N THR A 315 -4.37 18.98 8.80
CA THR A 315 -4.36 18.83 10.25
C THR A 315 -3.43 19.86 10.89
N LEU A 316 -3.70 20.20 12.14
CA LEU A 316 -2.84 21.08 12.93
C LEU A 316 -1.68 20.28 13.49
N VAL A 317 -0.49 20.89 13.55
CA VAL A 317 0.72 20.38 14.18
C VAL A 317 1.29 21.46 15.09
N HIS A 318 1.61 21.10 16.35
CA HIS A 318 2.19 22.02 17.33
C HIS A 318 3.72 22.00 17.19
N LEU A 319 4.26 22.96 16.47
CA LEU A 319 5.69 23.01 16.14
C LEU A 319 6.60 23.05 17.38
N ASP A 320 6.17 23.71 18.47
CA ASP A 320 6.94 23.78 19.71
C ASP A 320 7.15 22.40 20.37
N ASN A 321 6.19 21.47 20.17
CA ASN A 321 6.35 20.10 20.64
C ASN A 321 7.48 19.38 19.89
N LEU A 322 7.63 19.65 18.60
CA LEU A 322 8.73 19.08 17.80
C LEU A 322 10.08 19.61 18.27
N VAL A 323 10.17 20.91 18.56
CA VAL A 323 11.40 21.54 19.08
C VAL A 323 11.76 20.98 20.46
N SER A 324 10.79 20.98 21.39
CA SER A 324 11.03 20.58 22.78
C SER A 324 11.39 19.11 22.95
N GLY A 325 10.83 18.24 22.09
CA GLY A 325 11.04 16.79 22.12
C GLY A 325 12.13 16.30 21.19
N ALA A 326 12.76 17.16 20.36
CA ALA A 326 13.58 16.77 19.21
C ALA A 326 12.84 15.78 18.26
N ASN A 327 11.53 15.94 18.17
CA ASN A 327 10.64 15.05 17.46
C ASN A 327 10.59 15.33 15.95
N LYS A 328 10.12 14.36 15.19
CA LYS A 328 10.03 14.45 13.71
C LYS A 328 8.69 13.95 13.21
N ILE A 329 8.25 14.54 12.09
CA ILE A 329 7.15 14.02 11.27
C ILE A 329 7.72 13.79 9.88
N ILE A 330 7.62 12.56 9.38
CA ILE A 330 8.24 12.12 8.13
C ILE A 330 7.15 11.53 7.23
N GLY A 331 7.07 12.03 6.00
CA GLY A 331 6.21 11.44 4.98
C GLY A 331 6.92 10.35 4.19
N ALA A 332 6.23 9.24 3.90
CA ALA A 332 6.73 8.19 3.02
C ALA A 332 5.69 7.84 1.95
N ARG A 333 6.15 7.62 0.72
CA ARG A 333 5.30 7.30 -0.41
C ARG A 333 5.67 5.95 -1.01
N GLY A 334 4.69 5.03 -1.04
CA GLY A 334 4.81 3.76 -1.77
C GLY A 334 5.97 2.89 -1.33
N HIS A 335 6.52 2.11 -2.25
CA HIS A 335 7.39 0.98 -1.93
C HIS A 335 8.58 0.79 -2.88
N SER A 336 8.80 1.66 -3.87
CA SER A 336 9.77 1.41 -4.93
C SER A 336 11.20 1.76 -4.58
N GLY A 337 12.12 0.93 -5.05
CA GLY A 337 13.56 1.13 -4.89
C GLY A 337 14.10 0.65 -3.55
N TYR A 338 15.32 1.05 -3.23
CA TYR A 338 16.03 0.80 -1.96
C TYR A 338 16.17 -0.67 -1.55
N GLY A 339 15.92 -1.62 -2.47
CA GLY A 339 15.96 -3.05 -2.16
C GLY A 339 14.80 -3.52 -1.26
N ILE A 340 13.66 -2.81 -1.25
CA ILE A 340 12.50 -3.12 -0.41
C ILE A 340 11.96 -4.52 -0.72
N PHE A 341 11.61 -4.79 -1.97
CA PHE A 341 11.05 -6.09 -2.39
C PHE A 341 11.99 -7.25 -2.07
N PRO A 342 13.28 -7.24 -2.50
CA PRO A 342 14.19 -8.33 -2.16
C PRO A 342 14.41 -8.50 -0.66
N SER A 343 14.34 -7.44 0.15
CA SER A 343 14.44 -7.54 1.61
C SER A 343 13.23 -8.29 2.20
N ILE A 344 12.02 -7.95 1.77
CA ILE A 344 10.79 -8.62 2.22
C ILE A 344 10.77 -10.08 1.75
N ILE A 345 11.14 -10.35 0.49
CA ILE A 345 11.25 -11.71 -0.05
C ILE A 345 12.19 -12.55 0.82
N LYS A 346 13.37 -12.04 1.15
CA LYS A 346 14.34 -12.74 2.02
C LYS A 346 13.77 -13.02 3.41
N LEU A 347 13.04 -12.07 4.00
CA LEU A 347 12.44 -12.24 5.32
C LEU A 347 11.35 -13.31 5.33
N ILE A 348 10.52 -13.35 4.29
CA ILE A 348 9.48 -14.39 4.12
C ILE A 348 10.16 -15.74 3.86
N ALA A 349 11.08 -15.84 2.90
CA ALA A 349 11.76 -17.08 2.53
C ALA A 349 12.59 -17.67 3.69
N ALA A 350 13.06 -16.83 4.61
CA ALA A 350 13.74 -17.26 5.83
C ALA A 350 12.79 -17.67 6.97
N GLY A 351 11.47 -17.64 6.76
CA GLY A 351 10.47 -17.94 7.79
C GLY A 351 10.50 -16.96 8.96
N LYS A 352 10.88 -15.70 8.73
CA LYS A 352 10.94 -14.66 9.76
C LYS A 352 9.74 -13.74 9.72
N LEU A 353 9.20 -13.47 8.53
CA LEU A 353 8.06 -12.60 8.33
C LEU A 353 6.82 -13.44 7.98
N HIS A 354 5.88 -13.50 8.91
CA HIS A 354 4.64 -14.27 8.79
C HIS A 354 3.49 -13.32 8.45
N LEU A 355 2.84 -13.57 7.31
CA LEU A 355 1.78 -12.71 6.76
C LEU A 355 0.43 -13.45 6.61
N GLU A 356 0.34 -14.70 7.05
CA GLU A 356 -0.81 -15.60 6.82
C GLU A 356 -2.10 -14.99 7.35
N LYS A 357 -2.04 -14.34 8.50
CA LYS A 357 -3.19 -13.72 9.17
C LYS A 357 -3.70 -12.45 8.48
N MET A 358 -2.89 -11.87 7.58
CA MET A 358 -3.35 -10.74 6.77
C MET A 358 -4.41 -11.14 5.76
N ILE A 359 -4.38 -12.38 5.26
CA ILE A 359 -5.29 -12.84 4.21
C ILE A 359 -6.60 -13.26 4.86
N THR A 360 -7.64 -12.46 4.70
CA THR A 360 -8.96 -12.69 5.31
C THR A 360 -9.97 -13.29 4.34
N ALA A 361 -9.79 -13.10 3.04
CA ALA A 361 -10.66 -13.68 2.02
C ALA A 361 -9.92 -13.90 0.69
N ARG A 362 -10.41 -14.87 -0.10
CA ARG A 362 -9.99 -15.15 -1.47
C ARG A 362 -11.22 -15.24 -2.36
N TYR A 363 -11.19 -14.56 -3.50
CA TYR A 363 -12.24 -14.56 -4.50
C TYR A 363 -11.69 -15.04 -5.84
N PRO A 364 -12.47 -15.78 -6.65
CA PRO A 364 -12.10 -16.03 -8.05
C PRO A 364 -12.22 -14.72 -8.84
N PHE A 365 -11.52 -14.63 -9.97
CA PHE A 365 -11.51 -13.42 -10.81
C PHE A 365 -12.90 -12.98 -11.26
N GLU A 366 -13.77 -13.92 -11.55
CA GLU A 366 -15.16 -13.65 -11.96
C GLU A 366 -15.94 -12.86 -10.90
N SER A 367 -15.53 -12.93 -9.65
CA SER A 367 -16.12 -12.23 -8.50
C SER A 367 -15.27 -11.02 -8.03
N VAL A 368 -14.40 -10.48 -8.87
CA VAL A 368 -13.50 -9.37 -8.50
C VAL A 368 -14.26 -8.13 -8.02
N LEU A 369 -15.43 -7.84 -8.61
CA LEU A 369 -16.28 -6.73 -8.16
C LEU A 369 -16.85 -6.96 -6.75
N ASP A 370 -17.20 -8.20 -6.41
CA ASP A 370 -17.67 -8.54 -5.07
C ASP A 370 -16.52 -8.46 -4.07
N ALA A 371 -15.29 -8.81 -4.48
CA ALA A 371 -14.09 -8.62 -3.67
C ALA A 371 -13.84 -7.13 -3.36
N ILE A 372 -13.97 -6.24 -4.35
CA ILE A 372 -13.83 -4.78 -4.15
C ILE A 372 -14.94 -4.26 -3.24
N LYS A 373 -16.20 -4.69 -3.44
CA LYS A 373 -17.34 -4.34 -2.57
C LYS A 373 -17.17 -4.85 -1.14
N ALA A 374 -16.61 -6.05 -0.95
CA ALA A 374 -16.31 -6.57 0.37
C ALA A 374 -15.24 -5.69 1.05
N SER A 375 -14.16 -5.38 0.34
CA SER A 375 -13.09 -4.53 0.83
C SER A 375 -13.55 -3.11 1.21
N SER A 376 -14.55 -2.55 0.50
CA SER A 376 -15.10 -1.22 0.83
C SER A 376 -15.81 -1.18 2.19
N LYS A 377 -16.29 -2.31 2.70
CA LYS A 377 -16.84 -2.42 4.07
C LYS A 377 -15.77 -2.32 5.16
N ARG A 378 -14.48 -2.45 4.81
CA ARG A 378 -13.31 -2.32 5.67
C ARG A 378 -13.24 -3.30 6.85
N SER A 379 -14.08 -4.34 6.87
CA SER A 379 -14.04 -5.42 7.88
C SER A 379 -12.90 -6.42 7.65
N ASP A 380 -12.44 -6.52 6.42
CA ASP A 380 -11.32 -7.38 6.01
C ASP A 380 -9.97 -6.71 6.25
N ALA A 381 -8.91 -7.52 6.38
CA ALA A 381 -7.53 -7.04 6.33
C ALA A 381 -7.05 -7.01 4.87
N LYS A 382 -6.77 -8.18 4.26
CA LYS A 382 -6.40 -8.29 2.85
C LYS A 382 -7.28 -9.30 2.13
N ILE A 383 -7.93 -8.87 1.09
CA ILE A 383 -8.65 -9.70 0.14
C ILE A 383 -7.75 -9.98 -1.06
N LEU A 384 -7.69 -11.23 -1.49
CA LEU A 384 -6.97 -11.66 -2.68
C LEU A 384 -7.95 -12.11 -3.78
N VAL A 385 -7.63 -11.78 -5.01
CA VAL A 385 -8.33 -12.27 -6.21
C VAL A 385 -7.41 -13.27 -6.92
N LYS A 386 -7.92 -14.47 -7.19
CA LYS A 386 -7.22 -15.58 -7.87
C LYS A 386 -7.59 -15.56 -9.35
N MET A 387 -6.57 -15.56 -10.22
CA MET A 387 -6.73 -15.57 -11.68
C MET A 387 -6.84 -16.99 -12.22
#